data_8330a3e157a66cd682c72368d9ad7101
#
_entry.id   8330a3e157a66cd682c72368d9ad7101
#
_cell.length_a   1.000
_cell.length_b   1.000
_cell.length_c   1.000
_cell.angle_alpha   90.00
_cell.angle_beta   90.00
_cell.angle_gamma   90.00
#
_symmetry.space_group_name_H-M   'P 1'
#
loop_
_entity.id
_entity.type
_entity.pdbx_description
1 polymer ?
#
loop_
_entity_poly.entity_id
_entity_poly.type
_entity_poly.pdbx_seq_one_letter_code
_entity_poly.pdbx_strand_id
1 'polypeptide(L)'
;MLTGKQRAMLKAESHDYKPVVNIGKFSLTDDVINAVEEALEARELIKIKILNNNMDDPNEILQELLEKLGAEFVNHVGNIFTIYRKNEDNKFELWGDKMKIGLYGGTFDPIHIGHLIVLENTLNFMGLDKIIVLPSSNPPHKQNKKKTDTSIRVEMVKAAIEDNPKLELSTFEANDDSVIYTHQTLDYFKNKYPEHEFYYIMGEDSFMTIDSWRNYEKILNDHLIVFARTSIEKDSDLVKKIEQIKKDNEKIYLIDNLNINISSTLIRDLVKENKSIKYLVPDPVYKLIKEYELYV
;
A
#
# COMPACT_ATOMS: atom_id res chain seq x y z
N MET A 1 -18.79 6.91 1.37
CA MET A 1 -19.10 8.38 1.30
C MET A 1 -17.82 9.15 1.63
N LEU A 2 -17.40 10.07 0.75
CA LEU A 2 -16.17 10.86 0.93
C LEU A 2 -16.25 11.76 2.16
N THR A 3 -15.18 11.79 2.96
CA THR A 3 -15.01 12.79 4.04
C THR A 3 -14.73 14.17 3.45
N GLY A 4 -14.91 15.23 4.23
CA GLY A 4 -14.60 16.60 3.80
C GLY A 4 -13.15 16.76 3.31
N LYS A 5 -12.23 16.06 3.95
CA LYS A 5 -10.79 16.08 3.64
C LYS A 5 -10.46 15.34 2.33
N GLN A 6 -11.01 14.16 2.13
CA GLN A 6 -10.90 13.41 0.88
C GLN A 6 -11.45 14.21 -0.30
N ARG A 7 -12.58 14.89 -0.08
CA ARG A 7 -13.18 15.78 -1.07
C ARG A 7 -12.28 16.97 -1.41
N ALA A 8 -11.62 17.56 -0.40
CA ALA A 8 -10.67 18.66 -0.60
C ALA A 8 -9.43 18.20 -1.40
N MET A 9 -8.90 17.01 -1.11
CA MET A 9 -7.79 16.38 -1.83
C MET A 9 -8.15 16.14 -3.30
N LEU A 10 -9.27 15.48 -3.58
CA LEU A 10 -9.73 15.21 -4.94
C LEU A 10 -10.04 16.49 -5.72
N LYS A 11 -10.54 17.53 -5.03
CA LYS A 11 -10.74 18.85 -5.62
C LYS A 11 -9.42 19.48 -6.06
N ALA A 12 -8.38 19.42 -5.23
CA ALA A 12 -7.05 19.94 -5.56
C ALA A 12 -6.44 19.19 -6.76
N GLU A 13 -6.49 17.86 -6.70
CA GLU A 13 -5.98 16.99 -7.77
C GLU A 13 -6.66 17.26 -9.13
N SER A 14 -7.98 17.44 -9.10
CA SER A 14 -8.74 17.69 -10.33
C SER A 14 -8.60 19.11 -10.88
N HIS A 15 -7.80 20.00 -10.26
CA HIS A 15 -7.78 21.44 -10.64
C HIS A 15 -7.63 21.66 -12.15
N ASP A 16 -6.65 21.01 -12.75
CA ASP A 16 -6.29 21.18 -14.17
C ASP A 16 -7.03 20.22 -15.12
N TYR A 17 -7.93 19.38 -14.59
CA TYR A 17 -8.66 18.44 -15.42
C TYR A 17 -9.68 19.16 -16.31
N LYS A 18 -9.81 18.71 -17.55
CA LYS A 18 -10.86 19.15 -18.46
C LYS A 18 -12.07 18.22 -18.39
N PRO A 19 -13.29 18.72 -18.60
CA PRO A 19 -14.46 17.86 -18.71
C PRO A 19 -14.28 16.81 -19.81
N VAL A 20 -14.54 15.54 -19.47
CA VAL A 20 -14.40 14.40 -20.39
C VAL A 20 -15.73 14.03 -21.05
N VAL A 21 -16.87 14.36 -20.42
CA VAL A 21 -18.21 14.14 -20.93
C VAL A 21 -19.00 15.44 -20.86
N ASN A 22 -19.77 15.73 -21.93
CA ASN A 22 -20.70 16.86 -21.97
C ASN A 22 -22.14 16.33 -22.04
N ILE A 23 -23.00 16.79 -21.11
CA ILE A 23 -24.41 16.44 -21.06
C ILE A 23 -25.21 17.53 -21.73
N GLY A 24 -25.81 17.22 -22.85
CA GLY A 24 -26.55 18.18 -23.70
C GLY A 24 -28.07 18.13 -23.50
N LYS A 25 -28.82 18.58 -24.51
CA LYS A 25 -30.28 18.78 -24.53
C LYS A 25 -31.10 17.54 -24.14
N PHE A 26 -30.57 16.32 -24.38
CA PHE A 26 -31.30 15.08 -24.13
C PHE A 26 -31.02 14.47 -22.75
N SER A 27 -30.33 15.22 -21.89
CA SER A 27 -30.02 14.85 -20.52
C SER A 27 -29.29 13.48 -20.39
N LEU A 28 -29.69 12.63 -19.45
CA LEU A 28 -29.05 11.32 -19.19
C LEU A 28 -29.58 10.23 -20.11
N THR A 29 -29.07 10.17 -21.34
CA THR A 29 -29.28 9.00 -22.20
C THR A 29 -28.38 7.84 -21.78
N ASP A 30 -28.72 6.60 -22.18
CA ASP A 30 -27.88 5.44 -21.92
C ASP A 30 -26.45 5.61 -22.46
N ASP A 31 -26.29 6.23 -23.61
CA ASP A 31 -24.97 6.54 -24.19
C ASP A 31 -24.16 7.49 -23.30
N VAL A 32 -24.81 8.49 -22.70
CA VAL A 32 -24.13 9.43 -21.77
C VAL A 32 -23.72 8.72 -20.49
N ILE A 33 -24.60 7.89 -19.94
CA ILE A 33 -24.32 7.12 -18.72
C ILE A 33 -23.13 6.18 -18.96
N ASN A 34 -23.14 5.43 -20.07
CA ASN A 34 -22.05 4.53 -20.45
C ASN A 34 -20.73 5.29 -20.65
N ALA A 35 -20.75 6.45 -21.30
CA ALA A 35 -19.55 7.26 -21.49
C ALA A 35 -18.96 7.78 -20.17
N VAL A 36 -19.81 8.12 -19.19
CA VAL A 36 -19.36 8.52 -17.85
C VAL A 36 -18.81 7.31 -17.09
N GLU A 37 -19.45 6.15 -17.21
CA GLU A 37 -19.00 4.90 -16.59
C GLU A 37 -17.62 4.49 -17.09
N GLU A 38 -17.41 4.43 -18.40
CA GLU A 38 -16.11 4.15 -19.03
C GLU A 38 -15.03 5.14 -18.58
N ALA A 39 -15.39 6.42 -18.49
CA ALA A 39 -14.45 7.45 -18.03
C ALA A 39 -14.08 7.29 -16.55
N LEU A 40 -15.03 6.90 -15.69
CA LEU A 40 -14.78 6.60 -14.26
C LEU A 40 -13.93 5.34 -14.10
N GLU A 41 -14.19 4.31 -14.89
CA GLU A 41 -13.39 3.08 -14.86
C GLU A 41 -11.94 3.34 -15.27
N ALA A 42 -11.72 4.18 -16.28
CA ALA A 42 -10.40 4.52 -16.76
C ALA A 42 -9.62 5.49 -15.86
N ARG A 43 -10.30 6.34 -15.08
CA ARG A 43 -9.66 7.50 -14.42
C ARG A 43 -10.03 7.74 -12.97
N GLU A 44 -11.05 7.06 -12.41
CA GLU A 44 -11.63 7.25 -11.06
C GLU A 44 -12.17 8.67 -10.78
N LEU A 45 -11.43 9.70 -11.14
CA LEU A 45 -11.76 11.12 -10.91
C LEU A 45 -11.90 11.83 -12.23
N ILE A 46 -13.09 12.36 -12.51
CA ILE A 46 -13.41 13.01 -13.77
C ILE A 46 -14.21 14.30 -13.57
N LYS A 47 -14.16 15.17 -14.58
CA LYS A 47 -15.08 16.29 -14.71
C LYS A 47 -16.09 16.03 -15.83
N ILE A 48 -17.35 16.34 -15.53
CA ILE A 48 -18.46 16.35 -16.50
C ILE A 48 -18.97 17.77 -16.62
N LYS A 49 -19.51 18.15 -17.78
CA LYS A 49 -20.09 19.48 -18.03
C LYS A 49 -21.53 19.35 -18.47
N ILE A 50 -22.43 19.99 -17.77
CA ILE A 50 -23.82 20.14 -18.19
C ILE A 50 -23.92 21.40 -19.08
N LEU A 51 -24.36 21.23 -20.30
CA LEU A 51 -24.41 22.33 -21.28
C LEU A 51 -25.64 23.22 -21.04
N ASN A 52 -25.52 24.50 -21.34
CA ASN A 52 -26.59 25.50 -21.16
C ASN A 52 -27.87 25.22 -21.96
N ASN A 53 -27.82 24.33 -22.95
CA ASN A 53 -28.98 23.91 -23.71
C ASN A 53 -29.76 22.75 -23.11
N ASN A 54 -29.32 22.25 -21.93
CA ASN A 54 -30.08 21.33 -21.12
C ASN A 54 -31.17 22.10 -20.35
N MET A 55 -32.38 21.55 -20.29
CA MET A 55 -33.54 22.20 -19.66
C MET A 55 -33.82 21.65 -18.26
N ASP A 56 -33.16 20.54 -17.86
CA ASP A 56 -33.33 19.90 -16.54
C ASP A 56 -32.44 20.58 -15.50
N ASP A 57 -32.78 20.43 -14.22
CA ASP A 57 -31.96 20.93 -13.12
C ASP A 57 -30.62 20.18 -13.08
N PRO A 58 -29.49 20.88 -13.14
CA PRO A 58 -28.18 20.26 -13.10
C PRO A 58 -27.93 19.41 -11.84
N ASN A 59 -28.57 19.75 -10.71
CA ASN A 59 -28.41 18.99 -9.47
C ASN A 59 -29.20 17.67 -9.53
N GLU A 60 -30.38 17.67 -10.15
CA GLU A 60 -31.18 16.44 -10.32
C GLU A 60 -30.45 15.48 -11.28
N ILE A 61 -29.93 15.99 -12.41
CA ILE A 61 -29.10 15.21 -13.33
C ILE A 61 -27.91 14.58 -12.60
N LEU A 62 -27.19 15.40 -11.80
CA LEU A 62 -26.04 14.92 -11.05
C LEU A 62 -26.41 13.84 -10.05
N GLN A 63 -27.48 14.04 -9.28
CA GLN A 63 -27.91 13.07 -8.27
C GLN A 63 -28.28 11.74 -8.90
N GLU A 64 -29.07 11.76 -9.98
CA GLU A 64 -29.45 10.55 -10.73
C GLU A 64 -28.20 9.81 -11.26
N LEU A 65 -27.22 10.56 -11.81
CA LEU A 65 -25.99 9.99 -12.33
C LEU A 65 -25.13 9.34 -11.22
N LEU A 66 -24.99 10.01 -10.08
CA LEU A 66 -24.24 9.50 -8.94
C LEU A 66 -24.86 8.20 -8.40
N GLU A 67 -26.17 8.15 -8.27
CA GLU A 67 -26.89 6.97 -7.80
C GLU A 67 -26.74 5.80 -8.78
N LYS A 68 -26.93 6.02 -10.09
CA LYS A 68 -26.81 4.98 -11.12
C LYS A 68 -25.41 4.38 -11.21
N LEU A 69 -24.37 5.21 -11.05
CA LEU A 69 -22.98 4.80 -11.24
C LEU A 69 -22.26 4.46 -9.93
N GLY A 70 -22.91 4.62 -8.76
CA GLY A 70 -22.26 4.46 -7.47
C GLY A 70 -21.08 5.41 -7.26
N ALA A 71 -21.14 6.58 -7.92
CA ALA A 71 -20.11 7.60 -7.83
C ALA A 71 -20.40 8.60 -6.70
N GLU A 72 -19.37 9.36 -6.31
CA GLU A 72 -19.48 10.34 -5.24
C GLU A 72 -19.17 11.75 -5.76
N PHE A 73 -19.93 12.74 -5.27
CA PHE A 73 -19.71 14.14 -5.57
C PHE A 73 -18.46 14.69 -4.90
N VAL A 74 -17.61 15.37 -5.65
CA VAL A 74 -16.40 16.01 -5.14
C VAL A 74 -16.56 17.52 -5.05
N ASN A 75 -16.85 18.20 -6.19
CA ASN A 75 -16.92 19.64 -6.30
C ASN A 75 -17.66 20.06 -7.59
N HIS A 76 -18.09 21.34 -7.65
CA HIS A 76 -18.52 21.95 -8.91
C HIS A 76 -18.01 23.39 -9.06
N VAL A 77 -17.87 23.83 -10.29
CA VAL A 77 -17.58 25.22 -10.66
C VAL A 77 -18.47 25.57 -11.86
N GLY A 78 -19.49 26.40 -11.63
CA GLY A 78 -20.54 26.63 -12.62
C GLY A 78 -21.22 25.32 -13.03
N ASN A 79 -21.28 25.05 -14.32
CA ASN A 79 -21.89 23.83 -14.85
C ASN A 79 -20.91 22.66 -15.04
N ILE A 80 -19.74 22.73 -14.42
CA ILE A 80 -18.74 21.66 -14.44
C ILE A 80 -18.74 21.00 -13.07
N PHE A 81 -19.03 19.70 -13.04
CA PHE A 81 -19.07 18.87 -11.83
C PHE A 81 -17.90 17.90 -11.83
N THR A 82 -17.27 17.75 -10.68
CA THR A 82 -16.23 16.76 -10.44
C THR A 82 -16.83 15.61 -9.65
N ILE A 83 -16.69 14.41 -10.15
CA ILE A 83 -17.19 13.18 -9.53
C ILE A 83 -16.08 12.16 -9.42
N TYR A 84 -16.20 11.26 -8.45
CA TYR A 84 -15.23 10.24 -8.14
C TYR A 84 -15.91 8.87 -7.94
N ARG A 85 -15.29 7.82 -8.44
CA ARG A 85 -15.62 6.43 -8.13
C ARG A 85 -14.32 5.64 -8.07
N LYS A 86 -14.08 4.96 -6.94
CA LYS A 86 -12.94 4.05 -6.81
C LYS A 86 -13.09 2.89 -7.80
N ASN A 87 -12.00 2.54 -8.47
CA ASN A 87 -11.87 1.35 -9.32
C ASN A 87 -10.80 0.39 -8.79
N GLU A 88 -10.47 -0.65 -9.55
CA GLU A 88 -9.45 -1.64 -9.15
C GLU A 88 -8.04 -1.06 -9.06
N ASP A 89 -7.71 -0.07 -9.88
CA ASP A 89 -6.39 0.58 -9.89
C ASP A 89 -6.10 1.39 -8.62
N ASN A 90 -7.17 1.81 -7.91
CA ASN A 90 -7.10 2.59 -6.67
C ASN A 90 -6.09 3.75 -6.73
N LYS A 91 -6.15 4.52 -7.80
CA LYS A 91 -5.20 5.60 -8.13
C LYS A 91 -5.13 6.70 -7.07
N PHE A 92 -6.28 6.97 -6.44
CA PHE A 92 -6.41 7.93 -5.36
C PHE A 92 -6.57 7.15 -4.05
N GLU A 93 -5.47 6.94 -3.36
CA GLU A 93 -5.45 6.31 -2.03
C GLU A 93 -6.15 7.22 -1.02
N LEU A 94 -7.48 7.20 -1.00
CA LEU A 94 -8.31 8.03 -0.13
C LEU A 94 -8.45 7.37 1.25
N TRP A 95 -7.54 7.71 2.13
CA TRP A 95 -7.61 7.24 3.52
C TRP A 95 -8.51 8.16 4.36
N GLY A 96 -9.04 7.61 5.46
CA GLY A 96 -9.96 8.32 6.37
C GLY A 96 -9.28 9.40 7.23
N ASP A 97 -9.84 9.66 8.41
CA ASP A 97 -9.25 10.53 9.43
C ASP A 97 -7.87 10.01 9.88
N LYS A 98 -7.20 10.69 10.81
CA LYS A 98 -5.87 10.31 11.30
C LYS A 98 -5.77 8.80 11.61
N MET A 99 -4.90 8.10 10.87
CA MET A 99 -4.67 6.66 10.98
C MET A 99 -3.27 6.36 11.49
N LYS A 100 -3.12 5.20 12.13
CA LYS A 100 -1.84 4.57 12.43
C LYS A 100 -1.52 3.54 11.34
N ILE A 101 -0.51 3.81 10.54
CA ILE A 101 -0.21 3.03 9.34
C ILE A 101 1.18 2.40 9.46
N GLY A 102 1.22 1.07 9.33
CA GLY A 102 2.47 0.33 9.22
C GLY A 102 3.06 0.42 7.81
N LEU A 103 4.37 0.55 7.69
CA LEU A 103 5.13 0.41 6.44
C LEU A 103 6.02 -0.82 6.56
N TYR A 104 5.79 -1.82 5.72
CA TYR A 104 6.55 -3.08 5.74
C TYR A 104 7.25 -3.32 4.42
N GLY A 105 8.54 -2.95 4.36
CA GLY A 105 9.39 -3.14 3.19
C GLY A 105 10.02 -4.51 3.15
N GLY A 106 10.17 -5.07 1.95
CA GLY A 106 10.85 -6.35 1.78
C GLY A 106 11.11 -6.74 0.33
N THR A 107 12.02 -7.68 0.13
CA THR A 107 12.27 -8.23 -1.21
C THR A 107 11.12 -9.15 -1.66
N PHE A 108 10.54 -9.90 -0.72
CA PHE A 108 9.43 -10.85 -0.94
C PHE A 108 9.67 -11.81 -2.13
N ASP A 109 10.74 -12.59 -2.05
CA ASP A 109 11.18 -13.49 -3.11
C ASP A 109 11.24 -14.98 -2.66
N PRO A 110 10.05 -15.61 -2.38
CA PRO A 110 8.70 -15.11 -2.37
C PRO A 110 8.25 -14.51 -1.02
N ILE A 111 7.09 -13.85 -1.00
CA ILE A 111 6.31 -13.63 0.22
C ILE A 111 5.85 -14.98 0.76
N HIS A 112 5.76 -15.12 2.10
CA HIS A 112 5.46 -16.41 2.73
C HIS A 112 4.65 -16.24 4.03
N ILE A 113 4.13 -17.33 4.57
CA ILE A 113 3.28 -17.34 5.77
C ILE A 113 3.94 -16.61 6.95
N GLY A 114 5.25 -16.75 7.13
CA GLY A 114 5.98 -16.01 8.16
C GLY A 114 5.85 -14.48 8.05
N HIS A 115 5.84 -13.93 6.83
CA HIS A 115 5.59 -12.51 6.63
C HIS A 115 4.16 -12.12 7.01
N LEU A 116 3.16 -12.92 6.61
CA LEU A 116 1.75 -12.64 6.90
C LEU A 116 1.46 -12.67 8.40
N ILE A 117 2.08 -13.60 9.13
CA ILE A 117 1.96 -13.68 10.59
C ILE A 117 2.55 -12.43 11.27
N VAL A 118 3.71 -11.94 10.80
CA VAL A 118 4.28 -10.69 11.29
C VAL A 118 3.33 -9.52 11.06
N LEU A 119 2.73 -9.42 9.86
CA LEU A 119 1.78 -8.36 9.52
C LEU A 119 0.55 -8.41 10.44
N GLU A 120 -0.07 -9.58 10.59
CA GLU A 120 -1.27 -9.76 11.41
C GLU A 120 -0.99 -9.49 12.90
N ASN A 121 0.13 -10.01 13.43
CA ASN A 121 0.53 -9.75 14.81
C ASN A 121 0.78 -8.25 15.03
N THR A 122 1.40 -7.57 14.08
CA THR A 122 1.68 -6.14 14.18
C THR A 122 0.39 -5.32 14.16
N LEU A 123 -0.56 -5.64 13.28
CA LEU A 123 -1.89 -5.01 13.25
C LEU A 123 -2.57 -5.09 14.62
N ASN A 124 -2.60 -6.29 15.18
CA ASN A 124 -3.31 -6.56 16.43
C ASN A 124 -2.59 -5.96 17.65
N PHE A 125 -1.26 -6.12 17.75
CA PHE A 125 -0.49 -5.72 18.92
C PHE A 125 -0.36 -4.19 19.03
N MET A 126 -0.15 -3.52 17.90
CA MET A 126 0.04 -2.06 17.84
C MET A 126 -1.27 -1.30 17.64
N GLY A 127 -2.38 -2.01 17.37
CA GLY A 127 -3.65 -1.37 17.03
C GLY A 127 -3.53 -0.49 15.78
N LEU A 128 -2.81 -0.98 14.75
CA LEU A 128 -2.69 -0.26 13.49
C LEU A 128 -4.01 -0.37 12.71
N ASP A 129 -4.37 0.71 12.05
CA ASP A 129 -5.53 0.75 11.18
C ASP A 129 -5.27 0.00 9.86
N LYS A 130 -4.02 0.08 9.37
CA LYS A 130 -3.60 -0.52 8.10
C LYS A 130 -2.10 -0.79 8.08
N ILE A 131 -1.65 -1.73 7.23
CA ILE A 131 -0.24 -1.88 6.86
C ILE A 131 -0.09 -1.81 5.35
N ILE A 132 0.85 -1.00 4.88
CA ILE A 132 1.28 -0.94 3.49
C ILE A 132 2.47 -1.86 3.31
N VAL A 133 2.33 -2.83 2.41
CA VAL A 133 3.39 -3.77 2.04
C VAL A 133 4.10 -3.24 0.80
N LEU A 134 5.43 -3.11 0.89
CA LEU A 134 6.29 -2.43 -0.08
C LEU A 134 7.31 -3.41 -0.68
N PRO A 135 7.00 -4.09 -1.81
CA PRO A 135 7.99 -4.88 -2.53
C PRO A 135 9.10 -3.98 -3.08
N SER A 136 10.35 -4.26 -2.70
CA SER A 136 11.50 -3.48 -3.17
C SER A 136 12.05 -4.04 -4.48
N SER A 137 12.28 -3.18 -5.49
CA SER A 137 12.94 -3.56 -6.76
C SER A 137 14.41 -3.87 -6.53
N ASN A 138 15.12 -2.94 -5.90
CA ASN A 138 16.57 -3.02 -5.71
C ASN A 138 16.99 -2.71 -4.27
N PRO A 139 16.77 -3.66 -3.30
CA PRO A 139 17.10 -3.41 -1.91
C PRO A 139 18.61 -3.19 -1.72
N PRO A 140 19.04 -2.16 -0.97
CA PRO A 140 20.44 -1.77 -0.80
C PRO A 140 21.37 -2.91 -0.38
N HIS A 141 20.87 -3.83 0.45
CA HIS A 141 21.66 -4.93 1.03
C HIS A 141 21.69 -6.22 0.17
N LYS A 142 21.04 -6.23 -1.03
CA LYS A 142 20.92 -7.45 -1.88
C LYS A 142 21.21 -7.19 -3.36
N GLN A 143 21.98 -6.17 -3.70
CA GLN A 143 22.23 -5.73 -5.09
C GLN A 143 22.88 -6.81 -5.99
N ASN A 144 23.68 -7.71 -5.43
CA ASN A 144 24.44 -8.73 -6.19
C ASN A 144 23.79 -10.12 -6.24
N LYS A 145 22.54 -10.28 -5.77
CA LYS A 145 21.85 -11.57 -5.81
C LYS A 145 20.83 -11.60 -6.95
N LYS A 146 20.85 -12.69 -7.74
CA LYS A 146 19.78 -12.94 -8.73
C LYS A 146 18.45 -13.04 -7.99
N LYS A 147 17.48 -12.24 -8.39
CA LYS A 147 16.13 -12.15 -7.82
C LYS A 147 15.11 -12.45 -8.90
N THR A 148 13.93 -12.88 -8.51
CA THR A 148 12.76 -12.94 -9.39
C THR A 148 12.40 -11.52 -9.84
N ASP A 149 11.88 -11.37 -11.04
CA ASP A 149 11.47 -10.09 -11.58
C ASP A 149 10.53 -9.36 -10.63
N THR A 150 10.71 -8.04 -10.55
CA THR A 150 9.97 -7.22 -9.61
C THR A 150 8.46 -7.29 -9.83
N SER A 151 8.01 -7.33 -11.09
CA SER A 151 6.60 -7.48 -11.45
C SER A 151 5.99 -8.76 -10.88
N ILE A 152 6.68 -9.89 -10.99
CA ILE A 152 6.21 -11.18 -10.45
C ILE A 152 6.17 -11.14 -8.92
N ARG A 153 7.17 -10.51 -8.26
CA ARG A 153 7.17 -10.38 -6.79
C ARG A 153 6.05 -9.48 -6.30
N VAL A 154 5.74 -8.40 -7.02
CA VAL A 154 4.58 -7.53 -6.78
C VAL A 154 3.27 -8.31 -6.91
N GLU A 155 3.13 -9.13 -7.96
CA GLU A 155 1.97 -9.99 -8.16
C GLU A 155 1.80 -11.02 -7.02
N MET A 156 2.90 -11.67 -6.61
CA MET A 156 2.87 -12.58 -5.46
C MET A 156 2.44 -11.88 -4.16
N VAL A 157 2.91 -10.65 -3.91
CA VAL A 157 2.51 -9.88 -2.73
C VAL A 157 1.04 -9.50 -2.82
N LYS A 158 0.56 -8.99 -3.97
CA LYS A 158 -0.86 -8.67 -4.20
C LYS A 158 -1.74 -9.87 -3.88
N ALA A 159 -1.44 -11.02 -4.49
CA ALA A 159 -2.19 -12.26 -4.30
C ALA A 159 -2.16 -12.80 -2.86
N ALA A 160 -1.07 -12.52 -2.11
CA ALA A 160 -0.92 -12.98 -0.74
C ALA A 160 -1.74 -12.19 0.28
N ILE A 161 -2.08 -10.93 0.00
CA ILE A 161 -2.73 -10.02 0.95
C ILE A 161 -4.15 -9.63 0.54
N GLU A 162 -4.64 -10.10 -0.59
CA GLU A 162 -5.93 -9.71 -1.20
C GLU A 162 -7.14 -9.93 -0.29
N ASP A 163 -7.10 -10.96 0.53
CA ASP A 163 -8.17 -11.34 1.45
C ASP A 163 -8.20 -10.53 2.76
N ASN A 164 -7.19 -9.71 3.02
CA ASN A 164 -7.13 -8.89 4.24
C ASN A 164 -7.28 -7.39 3.92
N PRO A 165 -8.45 -6.78 4.20
CA PRO A 165 -8.72 -5.37 3.87
C PRO A 165 -7.85 -4.36 4.64
N LYS A 166 -7.11 -4.80 5.66
CA LYS A 166 -6.16 -3.97 6.41
C LYS A 166 -4.75 -3.99 5.83
N LEU A 167 -4.49 -4.85 4.83
CA LEU A 167 -3.21 -4.92 4.13
C LEU A 167 -3.35 -4.28 2.75
N GLU A 168 -2.43 -3.41 2.40
CA GLU A 168 -2.43 -2.69 1.13
C GLU A 168 -1.07 -2.81 0.45
N LEU A 169 -1.07 -3.06 -0.86
CA LEU A 169 0.14 -3.08 -1.67
C LEU A 169 0.48 -1.65 -2.11
N SER A 170 1.74 -1.25 -1.97
CA SER A 170 2.26 -0.07 -2.65
C SER A 170 3.45 -0.45 -3.53
N THR A 171 3.42 0.02 -4.77
CA THR A 171 4.51 -0.19 -5.74
C THR A 171 5.56 0.93 -5.70
N PHE A 172 5.53 1.81 -4.72
CA PHE A 172 6.46 2.95 -4.60
C PHE A 172 7.94 2.52 -4.72
N GLU A 173 8.33 1.45 -4.02
CA GLU A 173 9.70 0.92 -4.10
C GLU A 173 9.93 -0.03 -5.30
N ALA A 174 8.88 -0.41 -6.01
CA ALA A 174 8.93 -1.36 -7.11
C ALA A 174 8.98 -0.69 -8.50
N ASN A 175 8.49 0.55 -8.61
CA ASN A 175 8.35 1.26 -9.89
C ASN A 175 9.65 1.90 -10.40
N ASP A 176 10.70 1.94 -9.58
CA ASP A 176 11.99 2.53 -9.94
C ASP A 176 13.10 1.48 -9.75
N ASP A 177 13.93 1.30 -10.76
CA ASP A 177 15.12 0.44 -10.69
C ASP A 177 16.23 1.05 -9.82
N SER A 178 16.08 2.28 -9.39
CA SER A 178 16.99 2.93 -8.44
C SER A 178 16.89 2.31 -7.05
N VAL A 179 17.94 2.50 -6.27
CA VAL A 179 17.97 2.08 -4.86
C VAL A 179 17.20 3.08 -4.03
N ILE A 180 16.01 2.69 -3.55
CA ILE A 180 15.24 3.49 -2.60
C ILE A 180 15.64 3.08 -1.17
N TYR A 181 15.99 4.08 -0.35
CA TYR A 181 16.37 3.87 1.04
C TYR A 181 15.19 4.12 1.97
N THR A 182 15.15 3.43 3.10
CA THR A 182 14.06 3.49 4.09
C THR A 182 13.65 4.91 4.50
N HIS A 183 14.62 5.82 4.71
CA HIS A 183 14.29 7.22 5.03
C HIS A 183 13.54 7.93 3.91
N GLN A 184 13.78 7.59 2.65
CA GLN A 184 13.05 8.15 1.49
C GLN A 184 11.62 7.63 1.44
N THR A 185 11.41 6.35 1.73
CA THR A 185 10.09 5.75 1.86
C THR A 185 9.27 6.44 2.97
N LEU A 186 9.87 6.61 4.16
CA LEU A 186 9.24 7.32 5.27
C LEU A 186 8.90 8.77 4.90
N ASP A 187 9.84 9.50 4.26
CA ASP A 187 9.61 10.87 3.81
C ASP A 187 8.46 10.95 2.79
N TYR A 188 8.45 10.04 1.83
CA TYR A 188 7.40 10.01 0.81
C TYR A 188 6.01 9.90 1.44
N PHE A 189 5.79 8.89 2.31
CA PHE A 189 4.48 8.69 2.92
C PHE A 189 4.08 9.81 3.87
N LYS A 190 5.00 10.33 4.67
CA LYS A 190 4.75 11.47 5.57
C LYS A 190 4.41 12.75 4.82
N ASN A 191 5.09 13.02 3.69
CA ASN A 191 4.81 14.20 2.89
C ASN A 191 3.49 14.06 2.12
N LYS A 192 3.19 12.86 1.63
CA LYS A 192 1.97 12.59 0.89
C LYS A 192 0.72 12.59 1.78
N TYR A 193 0.88 12.14 3.02
CA TYR A 193 -0.21 12.00 4.00
C TYR A 193 0.20 12.52 5.39
N PRO A 194 0.39 13.83 5.53
CA PRO A 194 0.96 14.44 6.73
C PRO A 194 0.09 14.30 7.99
N GLU A 195 -1.16 13.92 7.83
CA GLU A 195 -2.11 13.71 8.92
C GLU A 195 -2.01 12.35 9.57
N HIS A 196 -1.40 11.35 8.91
CA HIS A 196 -1.32 9.99 9.43
C HIS A 196 -0.04 9.78 10.25
N GLU A 197 -0.07 8.77 11.11
CA GLU A 197 1.11 8.32 11.84
C GLU A 197 1.68 7.08 11.15
N PHE A 198 2.96 7.13 10.79
CA PHE A 198 3.63 6.03 10.12
C PHE A 198 4.55 5.28 11.06
N TYR A 199 4.48 3.95 11.01
CA TYR A 199 5.26 3.01 11.79
C TYR A 199 6.05 2.11 10.83
N TYR A 200 7.38 2.19 10.85
CA TYR A 200 8.20 1.32 10.01
C TYR A 200 8.42 -0.02 10.69
N ILE A 201 8.07 -1.11 10.01
CA ILE A 201 8.13 -2.48 10.54
C ILE A 201 9.38 -3.15 10.00
N MET A 202 10.22 -3.68 10.89
CA MET A 202 11.46 -4.37 10.51
C MET A 202 11.74 -5.56 11.40
N GLY A 203 12.50 -6.53 10.87
CA GLY A 203 12.99 -7.66 11.66
C GLY A 203 14.19 -7.32 12.49
N GLU A 204 14.44 -8.15 13.51
CA GLU A 204 15.61 -8.09 14.39
C GLU A 204 16.92 -7.94 13.63
N ASP A 205 17.17 -8.79 12.61
CA ASP A 205 18.43 -8.75 11.83
C ASP A 205 18.67 -7.38 11.19
N SER A 206 17.61 -6.73 10.70
CA SER A 206 17.65 -5.41 10.11
C SER A 206 17.93 -4.34 11.17
N PHE A 207 17.28 -4.44 12.33
CA PHE A 207 17.49 -3.52 13.43
C PHE A 207 18.89 -3.63 14.02
N MET A 208 19.43 -4.85 14.14
CA MET A 208 20.78 -5.06 14.64
C MET A 208 21.86 -4.40 13.77
N THR A 209 21.58 -4.16 12.50
CA THR A 209 22.49 -3.50 11.54
C THR A 209 22.06 -2.10 11.14
N ILE A 210 21.08 -1.49 11.82
CA ILE A 210 20.48 -0.22 11.45
C ILE A 210 21.51 0.92 11.36
N ASP A 211 22.56 0.87 12.19
CA ASP A 211 23.63 1.88 12.21
C ASP A 211 24.40 1.96 10.87
N SER A 212 24.33 0.89 10.05
CA SER A 212 24.93 0.87 8.72
C SER A 212 23.99 1.43 7.63
N TRP A 213 22.74 1.78 7.98
CA TRP A 213 21.76 2.27 7.02
C TRP A 213 21.97 3.75 6.72
N ARG A 214 21.73 4.11 5.47
CA ARG A 214 21.85 5.52 5.05
C ARG A 214 20.85 6.39 5.81
N ASN A 215 21.34 7.44 6.45
CA ASN A 215 20.55 8.35 7.27
C ASN A 215 19.78 7.64 8.41
N TYR A 216 20.42 6.64 9.05
CA TYR A 216 19.78 5.85 10.10
C TYR A 216 19.31 6.71 11.29
N GLU A 217 20.02 7.77 11.64
CA GLU A 217 19.62 8.70 12.70
C GLU A 217 18.25 9.32 12.43
N LYS A 218 17.95 9.63 11.15
CA LYS A 218 16.64 10.12 10.75
C LYS A 218 15.56 9.04 10.91
N ILE A 219 15.88 7.80 10.56
CA ILE A 219 14.98 6.66 10.72
C ILE A 219 14.68 6.43 12.21
N LEU A 220 15.69 6.55 13.08
CA LEU A 220 15.51 6.36 14.52
C LEU A 220 14.57 7.41 15.17
N ASN A 221 14.37 8.57 14.55
CA ASN A 221 13.41 9.58 15.03
C ASN A 221 11.94 9.22 14.73
N ASP A 222 11.71 8.17 13.96
CA ASP A 222 10.38 7.69 13.58
C ASP A 222 9.88 6.56 14.48
N HIS A 223 8.61 6.22 14.35
CA HIS A 223 8.05 5.04 15.01
C HIS A 223 8.58 3.78 14.34
N LEU A 224 9.33 2.97 15.09
CA LEU A 224 9.89 1.70 14.63
C LEU A 224 9.26 0.54 15.37
N ILE A 225 8.79 -0.45 14.62
CA ILE A 225 8.31 -1.72 15.16
C ILE A 225 9.35 -2.77 14.80
N VAL A 226 9.97 -3.33 15.81
CA VAL A 226 10.98 -4.39 15.67
C VAL A 226 10.36 -5.71 16.12
N PHE A 227 10.30 -6.69 15.23
CA PHE A 227 9.85 -8.02 15.61
C PHE A 227 11.04 -8.95 15.83
N ALA A 228 11.04 -9.60 17.01
CA ALA A 228 12.04 -10.59 17.36
C ALA A 228 11.81 -11.89 16.59
N ARG A 229 12.88 -12.59 16.21
CA ARG A 229 12.81 -13.92 15.58
C ARG A 229 12.77 -15.06 16.57
N THR A 230 13.28 -14.82 17.76
CA THR A 230 13.31 -15.78 18.87
C THR A 230 12.59 -15.17 20.07
N SER A 231 12.32 -16.00 21.07
CA SER A 231 11.76 -15.51 22.34
C SER A 231 12.62 -14.38 22.91
N ILE A 232 11.96 -13.32 23.35
CA ILE A 232 12.63 -12.15 23.90
C ILE A 232 13.21 -12.51 25.27
N GLU A 233 14.52 -12.65 25.34
CA GLU A 233 15.24 -12.74 26.60
C GLU A 233 15.68 -11.36 27.05
N LYS A 234 15.52 -11.05 28.36
CA LYS A 234 15.84 -9.72 28.90
C LYS A 234 17.30 -9.28 28.66
N ASP A 235 18.21 -10.22 28.60
CA ASP A 235 19.64 -9.95 28.40
C ASP A 235 20.10 -10.16 26.97
N SER A 236 19.17 -10.30 26.01
CA SER A 236 19.53 -10.43 24.58
C SER A 236 20.19 -9.17 24.05
N ASP A 237 21.05 -9.31 23.04
CA ASP A 237 21.71 -8.19 22.40
C ASP A 237 20.71 -7.24 21.75
N LEU A 238 19.58 -7.75 21.27
CA LEU A 238 18.47 -6.95 20.75
C LEU A 238 17.90 -6.03 21.82
N VAL A 239 17.58 -6.55 23.01
CA VAL A 239 17.03 -5.75 24.11
C VAL A 239 18.03 -4.69 24.55
N LYS A 240 19.32 -5.05 24.73
CA LYS A 240 20.38 -4.09 25.07
C LYS A 240 20.51 -2.97 24.04
N LYS A 241 20.47 -3.29 22.75
CA LYS A 241 20.54 -2.30 21.68
C LYS A 241 19.31 -1.38 21.67
N ILE A 242 18.10 -1.93 21.86
CA ILE A 242 16.88 -1.15 21.99
C ILE A 242 16.94 -0.21 23.19
N GLU A 243 17.35 -0.69 24.36
CA GLU A 243 17.46 0.12 25.57
C GLU A 243 18.49 1.26 25.41
N GLN A 244 19.60 0.99 24.73
CA GLN A 244 20.62 2.00 24.44
C GLN A 244 20.05 3.11 23.57
N ILE A 245 19.29 2.79 22.52
CA ILE A 245 18.70 3.77 21.59
C ILE A 245 17.49 4.46 22.25
N LYS A 246 16.69 3.75 23.04
CA LYS A 246 15.51 4.31 23.74
C LYS A 246 15.83 5.41 24.74
N LYS A 247 17.05 5.52 25.23
CA LYS A 247 17.44 6.66 26.08
C LYS A 247 17.20 8.00 25.39
N ASP A 248 17.27 8.02 24.06
CA ASP A 248 17.11 9.23 23.23
C ASP A 248 15.79 9.23 22.45
N ASN A 249 15.09 8.09 22.35
CA ASN A 249 13.83 7.98 21.60
C ASN A 249 12.91 6.85 22.08
N GLU A 250 11.74 7.20 22.61
CA GLU A 250 10.71 6.26 23.08
C GLU A 250 9.87 5.59 21.97
N LYS A 251 10.12 5.90 20.69
CA LYS A 251 9.29 5.45 19.55
C LYS A 251 9.70 4.09 18.97
N ILE A 252 10.40 3.26 19.75
CA ILE A 252 10.78 1.91 19.33
C ILE A 252 9.95 0.91 20.11
N TYR A 253 9.22 0.09 19.37
CA TYR A 253 8.29 -0.93 19.87
C TYR A 253 8.84 -2.32 19.56
N LEU A 254 9.07 -3.14 20.57
CA LEU A 254 9.50 -4.52 20.39
C LEU A 254 8.29 -5.44 20.47
N ILE A 255 8.10 -6.24 19.43
CA ILE A 255 7.04 -7.26 19.38
C ILE A 255 7.67 -8.64 19.42
N ASP A 256 7.21 -9.46 20.38
CA ASP A 256 7.53 -10.88 20.39
C ASP A 256 6.74 -11.57 19.28
N ASN A 257 7.46 -12.23 18.39
CA ASN A 257 6.83 -12.91 17.26
C ASN A 257 6.65 -14.41 17.60
N LEU A 258 5.58 -14.99 17.05
CA LEU A 258 5.45 -16.45 17.03
C LEU A 258 6.68 -17.03 16.34
N ASN A 259 7.46 -17.84 17.05
CA ASN A 259 8.73 -18.44 16.63
C ASN A 259 8.56 -19.29 15.35
N ILE A 260 8.35 -18.63 14.20
CA ILE A 260 8.12 -19.28 12.90
C ILE A 260 9.38 -19.15 12.07
N ASN A 261 10.11 -20.25 11.98
CA ASN A 261 11.39 -20.30 11.28
C ASN A 261 11.21 -20.57 9.78
N ILE A 262 10.46 -19.69 9.09
CA ILE A 262 10.27 -19.72 7.63
C ILE A 262 11.05 -18.57 7.00
N SER A 263 11.79 -18.83 5.93
CA SER A 263 12.46 -17.80 5.14
C SER A 263 12.27 -18.03 3.64
N SER A 264 12.34 -16.93 2.86
CA SER A 264 12.32 -17.04 1.39
C SER A 264 13.47 -17.91 0.86
N THR A 265 14.61 -17.91 1.51
CA THR A 265 15.76 -18.77 1.15
C THR A 265 15.41 -20.23 1.31
N LEU A 266 14.87 -20.63 2.47
CA LEU A 266 14.41 -21.99 2.70
C LEU A 266 13.41 -22.45 1.63
N ILE A 267 12.45 -21.58 1.28
CA ILE A 267 11.44 -21.89 0.26
C ILE A 267 12.08 -22.15 -1.11
N ARG A 268 13.00 -21.27 -1.55
CA ARG A 268 13.70 -21.44 -2.82
C ARG A 268 14.56 -22.70 -2.84
N ASP A 269 15.22 -23.03 -1.74
CA ASP A 269 16.05 -24.24 -1.65
C ASP A 269 15.19 -25.51 -1.69
N LEU A 270 14.04 -25.52 -1.03
CA LEU A 270 13.08 -26.63 -1.10
C LEU A 270 12.55 -26.86 -2.52
N VAL A 271 12.25 -25.77 -3.28
CA VAL A 271 11.81 -25.90 -4.66
C VAL A 271 12.90 -26.49 -5.55
N LYS A 272 14.16 -26.02 -5.43
CA LYS A 272 15.33 -26.59 -6.16
C LYS A 272 15.52 -28.08 -5.90
N GLU A 273 15.23 -28.49 -4.65
CA GLU A 273 15.31 -29.90 -4.25
C GLU A 273 14.06 -30.71 -4.60
N ASN A 274 13.12 -30.15 -5.38
CA ASN A 274 11.80 -30.74 -5.71
C ASN A 274 10.99 -31.15 -4.46
N LYS A 275 11.17 -30.45 -3.35
CA LYS A 275 10.41 -30.64 -2.12
C LYS A 275 9.17 -29.76 -2.09
N SER A 276 8.14 -30.20 -1.35
CA SER A 276 6.90 -29.44 -1.19
C SER A 276 7.12 -28.18 -0.35
N ILE A 277 6.57 -27.05 -0.83
CA ILE A 277 6.47 -25.78 -0.10
C ILE A 277 5.03 -25.45 0.30
N LYS A 278 4.13 -26.43 0.15
CA LYS A 278 2.72 -26.27 0.55
C LYS A 278 2.66 -25.91 2.04
N TYR A 279 1.82 -24.97 2.41
CA TYR A 279 1.68 -24.38 3.74
C TYR A 279 2.85 -23.50 4.22
N LEU A 280 3.91 -23.33 3.44
CA LEU A 280 4.95 -22.33 3.72
C LEU A 280 4.65 -20.99 3.04
N VAL A 281 3.87 -21.03 1.96
CA VAL A 281 3.36 -19.86 1.23
C VAL A 281 1.84 -19.93 1.13
N PRO A 282 1.14 -18.79 0.94
CA PRO A 282 -0.29 -18.80 0.61
C PRO A 282 -0.57 -19.57 -0.68
N ASP A 283 -1.74 -20.20 -0.76
CA ASP A 283 -2.13 -20.97 -1.97
C ASP A 283 -2.05 -20.15 -3.28
N PRO A 284 -2.47 -18.86 -3.34
CA PRO A 284 -2.27 -18.05 -4.55
C PRO A 284 -0.79 -17.91 -4.94
N VAL A 285 0.08 -17.66 -3.96
CA VAL A 285 1.54 -17.56 -4.20
C VAL A 285 2.13 -18.89 -4.68
N TYR A 286 1.68 -20.01 -4.09
CA TYR A 286 2.08 -21.34 -4.54
C TYR A 286 1.74 -21.58 -6.01
N LYS A 287 0.55 -21.16 -6.45
CA LYS A 287 0.13 -21.26 -7.85
C LYS A 287 1.04 -20.44 -8.77
N LEU A 288 1.33 -19.18 -8.42
CA LEU A 288 2.22 -18.32 -9.19
C LEU A 288 3.66 -18.90 -9.29
N ILE A 289 4.20 -19.46 -8.19
CA ILE A 289 5.52 -20.11 -8.21
C ILE A 289 5.53 -21.27 -9.21
N LYS A 290 4.43 -22.04 -9.32
CA LYS A 290 4.32 -23.15 -10.29
C LYS A 290 4.10 -22.67 -11.71
N GLU A 291 3.26 -21.67 -11.92
CA GLU A 291 2.93 -21.10 -13.24
C GLU A 291 4.14 -20.46 -13.91
N TYR A 292 4.92 -19.69 -13.16
CA TYR A 292 6.12 -19.03 -13.66
C TYR A 292 7.40 -19.89 -13.56
N GLU A 293 7.28 -21.16 -13.15
CA GLU A 293 8.40 -22.08 -12.95
C GLU A 293 9.56 -21.46 -12.14
N LEU A 294 9.20 -20.76 -11.04
CA LEU A 294 10.18 -20.04 -10.23
C LEU A 294 11.02 -20.99 -9.37
N TYR A 295 12.28 -20.63 -9.19
CA TYR A 295 13.23 -21.29 -8.29
C TYR A 295 13.60 -22.73 -8.65
N VAL A 296 13.30 -23.19 -9.86
CA VAL A 296 13.68 -24.52 -10.37
C VAL A 296 15.12 -24.54 -10.86
#